data_541436a97e33ae50beaa4d1cb50d9e81
#
_entry.id   541436a97e33ae50beaa4d1cb50d9e81
#
_cell.length_a   1.000
_cell.length_b   1.000
_cell.length_c   1.000
_cell.angle_alpha   90.00
_cell.angle_beta   90.00
_cell.angle_gamma   90.00
#
_symmetry.space_group_name_H-M   'P 1'
#
loop_
_entity.id
_entity.type
_entity.pdbx_description
1 polymer ?
#
loop_
_entity_poly.entity_id
_entity_poly.type
_entity_poly.pdbx_seq_one_letter_code
_entity_poly.pdbx_strand_id
1 'polypeptide(L)'
;MKNQLLKTLSLAVVALFAINACGPKEPDYGEPAVKASPASLEFGVEGGSKTVSLTATVKWTVSSSQTWVTVEPLSGDPSKETQTVTVTVTANDNLEREAELVFSCLENKLKSVVKVSQAAYVPAEVQDKTAAQFLAASDTYKYQKVRLSGVVKSLKSDGSFSLKDESGSVTVPGLSASEVPYGTEGGKLSNVAERDAVTIVGYRVDVDGKAQLKYGWLESVTPYSEPDPNSVATRTFPCTFDYTNAENGVVVNNPVFPYDLESVWSWSSNGWTASGYKNKSYTTESCLYTEKVNLEGAKKPVFAFEHVLTNFNNYLAARQETSVWISKDGGEWTKLPVSAYSYPNEAEYAKGDIIPSESISLEDYIGSVVQFKFTYTSKEDSEAGTWQIRKVSVTANEEPDQPENSTGTEDYNKPDWEWNK
;
A
#
# COMPACT_ATOMS: atom_id res chain seq x y z
N MET A 1 36.42 -84.20 -18.90
CA MET A 1 37.59 -85.15 -18.76
C MET A 1 38.64 -84.43 -17.93
N LYS A 2 38.79 -84.98 -16.73
CA LYS A 2 40.09 -85.36 -16.15
C LYS A 2 40.97 -84.11 -15.87
N ASN A 3 41.50 -83.91 -14.74
CA ASN A 3 41.76 -84.57 -13.47
C ASN A 3 42.66 -83.61 -12.75
N GLN A 4 42.40 -83.33 -11.49
CA GLN A 4 43.15 -83.93 -10.39
C GLN A 4 44.71 -83.84 -10.45
N LEU A 5 45.19 -83.45 -9.35
CA LEU A 5 46.54 -83.56 -8.79
C LEU A 5 47.31 -82.21 -8.84
N LEU A 6 47.77 -81.67 -7.79
CA LEU A 6 48.54 -82.34 -6.74
C LEU A 6 48.52 -81.52 -5.44
N LYS A 7 48.15 -82.22 -4.37
CA LYS A 7 48.61 -81.90 -3.03
C LYS A 7 50.12 -82.15 -2.96
N THR A 8 50.82 -81.34 -2.32
CA THR A 8 51.81 -81.62 -1.25
C THR A 8 52.96 -80.62 -1.30
N LEU A 9 53.34 -80.29 -0.14
CA LEU A 9 54.61 -79.84 0.39
C LEU A 9 55.02 -78.39 0.05
N SER A 10 54.93 -77.44 1.01
CA SER A 10 55.96 -77.36 2.03
C SER A 10 55.51 -76.59 3.23
N LEU A 11 55.31 -77.27 4.29
CA LEU A 11 55.54 -76.90 5.65
C LEU A 11 57.07 -76.66 5.86
N ALA A 12 57.52 -75.44 5.73
CA ALA A 12 58.78 -74.95 6.32
C ALA A 12 59.07 -73.56 5.70
N VAL A 13 58.76 -72.58 6.40
CA VAL A 13 59.39 -71.27 6.68
C VAL A 13 58.34 -70.38 7.29
N VAL A 14 57.74 -70.86 8.39
CA VAL A 14 57.15 -69.99 9.37
C VAL A 14 58.16 -69.95 10.52
N ALA A 15 59.21 -69.25 10.35
CA ALA A 15 60.02 -68.74 11.43
C ALA A 15 60.80 -67.54 10.91
N LEU A 16 60.76 -66.50 11.75
CA LEU A 16 61.54 -65.29 11.67
C LEU A 16 61.09 -64.24 10.59
N PHE A 17 60.05 -63.57 10.84
CA PHE A 17 60.02 -62.11 10.88
C PHE A 17 59.01 -61.65 11.89
N ALA A 18 59.20 -61.99 13.14
CA ALA A 18 58.84 -61.15 14.26
C ALA A 18 59.82 -59.98 14.26
N ILE A 19 59.71 -59.11 13.24
CA ILE A 19 60.33 -57.81 13.35
C ILE A 19 59.44 -57.09 14.35
N ASN A 20 59.99 -56.87 15.54
CA ASN A 20 59.46 -55.85 16.45
C ASN A 20 59.34 -54.54 15.64
N ALA A 21 58.23 -54.29 15.06
CA ALA A 21 57.78 -52.94 14.72
C ALA A 21 57.43 -52.24 16.03
N CYS A 22 58.46 -51.97 16.83
CA CYS A 22 58.38 -51.00 17.92
C CYS A 22 58.49 -49.63 17.28
N GLY A 23 57.49 -49.31 16.42
CA GLY A 23 57.18 -47.91 16.11
C GLY A 23 56.70 -47.24 17.41
N PRO A 24 56.96 -45.95 17.61
CA PRO A 24 56.42 -45.25 18.74
C PRO A 24 54.92 -45.54 18.80
N LYS A 25 54.45 -46.10 19.91
CA LYS A 25 53.05 -46.39 20.15
C LYS A 25 52.31 -45.08 19.97
N GLU A 26 51.42 -45.02 18.99
CA GLU A 26 50.61 -43.82 18.82
C GLU A 26 49.90 -43.52 20.14
N PRO A 27 49.88 -42.24 20.58
CA PRO A 27 49.24 -41.87 21.82
C PRO A 27 47.76 -42.27 21.78
N ASP A 28 47.31 -42.99 22.78
CA ASP A 28 45.92 -43.32 22.98
C ASP A 28 45.17 -42.11 23.55
N TYR A 29 44.34 -41.50 22.75
CA TYR A 29 43.52 -40.33 23.15
C TYR A 29 42.12 -40.74 23.67
N GLY A 30 41.77 -42.03 23.68
CA GLY A 30 40.50 -42.54 24.10
C GLY A 30 39.46 -42.66 22.95
N GLU A 31 38.20 -42.87 23.31
CA GLU A 31 37.12 -42.96 22.35
C GLU A 31 37.00 -41.68 21.46
N PRO A 32 36.73 -41.82 20.16
CA PRO A 32 36.56 -40.66 19.28
C PRO A 32 35.49 -39.69 19.76
N ALA A 33 35.87 -38.45 20.01
CA ALA A 33 35.00 -37.40 20.53
C ALA A 33 35.39 -36.02 20.00
N VAL A 34 34.40 -35.14 19.85
CA VAL A 34 34.57 -33.70 19.66
C VAL A 34 33.51 -32.96 20.48
N LYS A 35 33.95 -32.07 21.36
CA LYS A 35 33.07 -31.29 22.25
C LYS A 35 33.58 -29.86 22.38
N ALA A 36 32.78 -28.92 21.92
CA ALA A 36 33.02 -27.49 22.06
C ALA A 36 32.18 -26.88 23.20
N SER A 37 32.72 -25.93 23.92
CA SER A 37 32.06 -25.23 25.02
C SER A 37 32.55 -23.78 25.09
N PRO A 38 31.66 -22.80 25.30
CA PRO A 38 30.20 -22.93 25.46
C PRO A 38 29.48 -23.33 24.18
N ALA A 39 28.20 -23.73 24.29
CA ALA A 39 27.37 -24.06 23.13
C ALA A 39 26.86 -22.81 22.37
N SER A 40 27.00 -21.63 22.94
CA SER A 40 26.66 -20.34 22.30
C SER A 40 27.64 -19.24 22.72
N LEU A 41 27.84 -18.31 21.79
CA LEU A 41 28.60 -17.07 21.97
C LEU A 41 27.71 -15.89 21.55
N GLU A 42 27.56 -14.90 22.42
CA GLU A 42 26.83 -13.67 22.16
C GLU A 42 27.81 -12.52 22.02
N PHE A 43 27.70 -11.71 20.99
CA PHE A 43 28.51 -10.55 20.71
C PHE A 43 27.68 -9.27 20.70
N GLY A 44 28.27 -8.19 21.21
CA GLY A 44 27.72 -6.85 21.01
C GLY A 44 27.91 -6.35 19.57
N VAL A 45 27.36 -5.18 19.29
CA VAL A 45 27.40 -4.51 17.96
C VAL A 45 28.83 -4.36 17.43
N GLU A 46 29.77 -4.01 18.33
CA GLU A 46 31.18 -3.76 17.95
C GLU A 46 31.95 -5.03 17.55
N GLY A 47 31.36 -6.21 17.78
CA GLY A 47 32.05 -7.47 17.54
C GLY A 47 33.14 -7.76 18.55
N GLY A 48 34.28 -8.25 18.09
CA GLY A 48 35.43 -8.60 18.93
C GLY A 48 35.72 -10.09 18.91
N SER A 49 36.51 -10.55 19.90
CA SER A 49 36.95 -11.95 19.96
C SER A 49 36.52 -12.62 21.27
N LYS A 50 36.10 -13.88 21.18
CA LYS A 50 35.82 -14.79 22.31
C LYS A 50 36.41 -16.14 22.03
N THR A 51 36.57 -16.95 23.07
CA THR A 51 37.19 -18.28 22.95
C THR A 51 36.17 -19.40 23.14
N VAL A 52 36.39 -20.48 22.43
CA VAL A 52 35.74 -21.78 22.58
C VAL A 52 36.76 -22.77 23.09
N SER A 53 36.44 -23.46 24.17
CA SER A 53 37.21 -24.59 24.67
C SER A 53 36.79 -25.85 23.92
N LEU A 54 37.76 -26.52 23.30
CA LEU A 54 37.51 -27.71 22.48
C LEU A 54 38.24 -28.91 23.06
N THR A 55 37.53 -29.99 23.32
CA THR A 55 38.10 -31.31 23.59
C THR A 55 37.90 -32.19 22.38
N ALA A 56 38.97 -32.67 21.76
CA ALA A 56 38.91 -33.53 20.58
C ALA A 56 39.98 -34.63 20.69
N THR A 57 39.52 -35.87 20.68
CA THR A 57 40.41 -37.06 20.78
C THR A 57 40.85 -37.58 19.42
N VAL A 58 40.40 -36.94 18.34
CA VAL A 58 40.77 -37.20 16.94
C VAL A 58 41.01 -35.88 16.21
N LYS A 59 41.66 -35.93 15.06
CA LYS A 59 41.82 -34.72 14.21
C LYS A 59 40.46 -34.07 13.93
N TRP A 60 40.43 -32.76 14.05
CA TRP A 60 39.22 -31.97 13.92
C TRP A 60 39.41 -30.79 12.96
N THR A 61 38.29 -30.32 12.44
CA THR A 61 38.16 -29.09 11.64
C THR A 61 36.96 -28.28 12.13
N VAL A 62 36.98 -26.98 11.89
CA VAL A 62 35.84 -26.10 12.13
C VAL A 62 35.49 -25.33 10.89
N SER A 63 34.20 -25.15 10.66
CA SER A 63 33.67 -24.29 9.62
C SER A 63 32.64 -23.31 10.21
N SER A 64 32.58 -22.08 9.65
CA SER A 64 31.54 -21.10 9.94
C SER A 64 30.53 -21.09 8.83
N SER A 65 29.23 -20.96 9.18
CA SER A 65 28.14 -20.78 8.23
C SER A 65 28.10 -19.37 7.61
N GLN A 66 28.87 -18.42 8.18
CA GLN A 66 28.84 -17.02 7.78
C GLN A 66 30.25 -16.43 7.67
N THR A 67 30.44 -15.51 6.71
CA THR A 67 31.75 -14.88 6.45
C THR A 67 32.15 -13.81 7.46
N TRP A 68 31.22 -13.27 8.24
CA TRP A 68 31.48 -12.27 9.26
C TRP A 68 32.01 -12.87 10.59
N VAL A 69 32.10 -14.21 10.68
CA VAL A 69 32.71 -14.95 11.80
C VAL A 69 33.96 -15.66 11.30
N THR A 70 35.09 -15.32 11.85
CA THR A 70 36.38 -16.00 11.62
C THR A 70 36.78 -16.82 12.82
N VAL A 71 37.49 -17.92 12.57
CA VAL A 71 37.88 -18.88 13.60
C VAL A 71 39.33 -19.24 13.43
N GLU A 72 40.08 -19.26 14.52
CA GLU A 72 41.50 -19.68 14.54
C GLU A 72 41.80 -20.53 15.78
N PRO A 73 42.48 -21.68 15.61
CA PRO A 73 42.83 -22.36 14.35
C PRO A 73 41.63 -23.03 13.67
N LEU A 74 41.67 -23.25 12.35
CA LEU A 74 40.61 -23.93 11.58
C LEU A 74 40.64 -25.45 11.74
N SER A 75 41.72 -26.02 12.26
CA SER A 75 41.90 -27.45 12.47
C SER A 75 42.93 -27.70 13.55
N GLY A 76 42.94 -28.91 14.07
CA GLY A 76 43.96 -29.33 15.05
C GLY A 76 44.10 -30.83 15.16
N ASP A 77 45.15 -31.24 15.90
CA ASP A 77 45.49 -32.62 16.17
C ASP A 77 44.77 -33.14 17.42
N PRO A 78 44.68 -34.46 17.63
CA PRO A 78 44.12 -35.07 18.83
C PRO A 78 44.83 -34.59 20.10
N SER A 79 44.06 -34.32 21.16
CA SER A 79 44.61 -33.94 22.47
C SER A 79 43.75 -34.47 23.61
N LYS A 80 44.38 -34.86 24.72
CA LYS A 80 43.69 -35.12 26.00
C LYS A 80 43.41 -33.83 26.77
N GLU A 81 44.09 -32.76 26.40
CA GLU A 81 43.91 -31.45 27.00
C GLU A 81 42.94 -30.62 26.16
N THR A 82 42.30 -29.69 26.86
CA THR A 82 41.43 -28.73 26.21
C THR A 82 42.23 -27.78 25.30
N GLN A 83 41.82 -27.67 24.06
CA GLN A 83 42.37 -26.75 23.08
C GLN A 83 41.53 -25.47 23.07
N THR A 84 42.17 -24.33 22.83
CA THR A 84 41.48 -23.04 22.72
C THR A 84 41.35 -22.66 21.25
N VAL A 85 40.12 -22.33 20.86
CA VAL A 85 39.79 -21.81 19.53
C VAL A 85 39.26 -20.39 19.70
N THR A 86 39.85 -19.44 18.98
CA THR A 86 39.42 -18.03 19.00
C THR A 86 38.41 -17.80 17.92
N VAL A 87 37.30 -17.21 18.29
CA VAL A 87 36.21 -16.81 17.41
C VAL A 87 36.20 -15.30 17.37
N THR A 88 36.38 -14.72 16.19
CA THR A 88 36.37 -13.26 15.96
C THR A 88 35.21 -12.86 15.06
N VAL A 89 34.49 -11.84 15.51
CA VAL A 89 33.29 -11.32 14.84
C VAL A 89 33.52 -9.85 14.47
N THR A 90 33.23 -9.48 13.22
CA THR A 90 33.30 -8.09 12.77
C THR A 90 32.16 -7.25 13.34
N ALA A 91 32.33 -5.93 13.41
CA ALA A 91 31.23 -5.02 13.78
C ALA A 91 29.99 -5.24 12.92
N ASN A 92 28.82 -5.04 13.51
CA ASN A 92 27.53 -5.17 12.86
C ASN A 92 26.90 -3.79 12.68
N ASP A 93 26.62 -3.41 11.46
CA ASP A 93 25.95 -2.15 11.08
C ASP A 93 24.50 -2.37 10.59
N ASN A 94 23.95 -3.57 10.91
CA ASN A 94 22.65 -4.01 10.41
C ASN A 94 21.83 -4.69 11.53
N LEU A 95 20.80 -5.45 11.14
CA LEU A 95 19.98 -6.25 12.06
C LEU A 95 20.83 -7.26 12.85
N GLU A 96 20.24 -7.79 13.92
CA GLU A 96 20.80 -8.95 14.60
C GLU A 96 21.08 -10.08 13.60
N ARG A 97 22.16 -10.80 13.85
CA ARG A 97 22.59 -11.86 12.95
C ARG A 97 23.10 -13.07 13.72
N GLU A 98 22.96 -14.22 13.11
CA GLU A 98 23.36 -15.50 13.67
C GLU A 98 24.30 -16.27 12.74
N ALA A 99 25.14 -17.08 13.30
CA ALA A 99 26.01 -18.03 12.62
C ALA A 99 26.12 -19.32 13.41
N GLU A 100 26.49 -20.39 12.73
CA GLU A 100 26.84 -21.65 13.35
C GLU A 100 28.30 -21.99 13.06
N LEU A 101 29.05 -22.37 14.11
CA LEU A 101 30.36 -22.97 14.01
C LEU A 101 30.19 -24.47 14.17
N VAL A 102 30.58 -25.23 13.15
CA VAL A 102 30.53 -26.69 13.18
C VAL A 102 31.91 -27.25 13.34
N PHE A 103 32.24 -27.71 14.55
CA PHE A 103 33.42 -28.51 14.83
C PHE A 103 33.13 -29.96 14.46
N SER A 104 33.96 -30.54 13.62
CA SER A 104 33.72 -31.87 13.06
C SER A 104 35.00 -32.72 13.02
N CYS A 105 34.81 -34.02 13.10
CA CYS A 105 35.89 -35.00 12.96
C CYS A 105 35.35 -36.27 12.27
N LEU A 106 36.24 -37.21 11.91
CA LEU A 106 35.88 -38.47 11.24
C LEU A 106 34.98 -38.26 10.02
N GLU A 107 35.42 -37.40 9.10
CA GLU A 107 34.62 -37.08 7.87
C GLU A 107 33.19 -36.64 8.19
N ASN A 108 33.03 -35.77 9.19
CA ASN A 108 31.74 -35.23 9.67
C ASN A 108 30.80 -36.24 10.37
N LYS A 109 31.30 -37.40 10.78
CA LYS A 109 30.49 -38.39 11.56
C LYS A 109 30.23 -37.92 13.00
N LEU A 110 31.17 -37.16 13.59
CA LEU A 110 31.01 -36.55 14.91
C LEU A 110 31.04 -35.04 14.75
N LYS A 111 30.11 -34.32 15.41
CA LYS A 111 29.99 -32.88 15.34
C LYS A 111 29.69 -32.27 16.71
N SER A 112 30.19 -31.05 16.92
CA SER A 112 29.78 -30.17 18.01
C SER A 112 29.50 -28.81 17.41
N VAL A 113 28.32 -28.23 17.69
CA VAL A 113 27.87 -26.95 17.11
C VAL A 113 27.92 -25.88 18.19
N VAL A 114 28.47 -24.74 17.85
CA VAL A 114 28.43 -23.52 18.67
C VAL A 114 27.66 -22.47 17.92
N LYS A 115 26.56 -21.96 18.49
CA LYS A 115 25.79 -20.85 17.94
C LYS A 115 26.49 -19.53 18.25
N VAL A 116 26.54 -18.64 17.29
CA VAL A 116 27.08 -17.30 17.43
C VAL A 116 25.98 -16.32 17.12
N SER A 117 25.63 -15.46 18.07
CA SER A 117 24.69 -14.37 17.86
C SER A 117 25.39 -13.02 18.02
N GLN A 118 24.97 -12.03 17.23
CA GLN A 118 25.46 -10.67 17.35
C GLN A 118 24.30 -9.69 17.33
N ALA A 119 24.32 -8.76 18.29
CA ALA A 119 23.30 -7.73 18.42
C ALA A 119 23.22 -6.81 17.21
N ALA A 120 22.02 -6.30 16.96
CA ALA A 120 21.77 -5.30 15.92
C ALA A 120 22.38 -3.94 16.28
N TYR A 121 22.79 -3.20 15.27
CA TYR A 121 23.06 -1.77 15.38
C TYR A 121 21.75 -1.00 15.47
N VAL A 122 21.58 -0.17 16.50
CA VAL A 122 20.40 0.68 16.71
C VAL A 122 20.79 2.14 16.47
N PRO A 123 20.41 2.76 15.34
CA PRO A 123 20.70 4.16 15.09
C PRO A 123 20.01 5.07 16.12
N ALA A 124 20.75 6.04 16.66
CA ALA A 124 20.24 6.99 17.65
C ALA A 124 19.40 8.11 17.01
N GLU A 125 19.78 8.56 15.80
CA GLU A 125 19.14 9.68 15.12
C GLU A 125 18.05 9.24 14.13
N VAL A 126 16.91 9.94 14.18
CA VAL A 126 15.81 9.76 13.22
C VAL A 126 16.05 10.58 11.99
N GLN A 127 15.91 10.00 10.81
CA GLN A 127 16.05 10.67 9.53
C GLN A 127 14.69 10.77 8.83
N ASP A 128 14.27 11.98 8.47
CA ASP A 128 13.07 12.17 7.66
C ASP A 128 13.32 11.68 6.23
N LYS A 129 12.44 10.82 5.72
CA LYS A 129 12.52 10.23 4.39
C LYS A 129 11.17 10.28 3.69
N THR A 130 11.19 10.50 2.38
CA THR A 130 10.04 10.22 1.53
C THR A 130 9.95 8.71 1.23
N ALA A 131 8.80 8.25 0.74
CA ALA A 131 8.63 6.87 0.30
C ALA A 131 9.68 6.45 -0.75
N ALA A 132 9.94 7.31 -1.74
CA ALA A 132 10.97 7.05 -2.75
C ALA A 132 12.39 6.96 -2.15
N GLN A 133 12.73 7.85 -1.22
CA GLN A 133 14.03 7.81 -0.54
C GLN A 133 14.17 6.58 0.36
N PHE A 134 13.08 6.17 1.01
CA PHE A 134 13.06 4.94 1.81
C PHE A 134 13.31 3.69 0.95
N LEU A 135 12.69 3.65 -0.24
CA LEU A 135 12.78 2.50 -1.16
C LEU A 135 14.07 2.50 -1.99
N ALA A 136 14.76 3.64 -2.09
CA ALA A 136 15.98 3.73 -2.89
C ALA A 136 17.02 2.72 -2.41
N ALA A 137 17.46 1.84 -3.32
CA ALA A 137 18.55 0.92 -3.08
C ALA A 137 19.85 1.72 -2.91
N SER A 138 20.53 1.55 -1.78
CA SER A 138 21.82 2.18 -1.53
C SER A 138 22.58 1.38 -0.48
N ASP A 139 23.83 1.06 -0.78
CA ASP A 139 24.75 0.45 0.19
C ASP A 139 24.94 1.33 1.44
N THR A 140 24.62 2.63 1.33
CA THR A 140 24.73 3.61 2.42
C THR A 140 23.56 3.54 3.42
N TYR A 141 22.46 2.85 3.08
CA TYR A 141 21.20 2.85 3.85
C TYR A 141 20.84 1.47 4.41
N LYS A 142 21.80 0.65 4.77
CA LYS A 142 21.55 -0.72 5.22
C LYS A 142 20.64 -0.80 6.45
N TYR A 143 20.84 0.10 7.40
CA TYR A 143 20.07 0.12 8.64
C TYR A 143 19.97 1.55 9.19
N GLN A 144 18.77 2.13 9.24
CA GLN A 144 18.54 3.51 9.67
C GLN A 144 17.25 3.64 10.45
N LYS A 145 17.24 4.50 11.47
CA LYS A 145 16.00 4.96 12.12
C LYS A 145 15.41 6.06 11.26
N VAL A 146 14.19 5.86 10.76
CA VAL A 146 13.55 6.75 9.79
C VAL A 146 12.19 7.21 10.26
N ARG A 147 11.82 8.43 9.85
CA ARG A 147 10.48 8.97 9.97
C ARG A 147 9.88 9.07 8.58
N LEU A 148 8.65 8.57 8.43
CA LEU A 148 7.86 8.60 7.21
C LEU A 148 6.51 9.23 7.51
N SER A 149 6.06 10.13 6.64
CA SER A 149 4.73 10.73 6.71
C SER A 149 3.97 10.44 5.42
N GLY A 150 2.67 10.19 5.54
CA GLY A 150 1.84 9.92 4.38
C GLY A 150 0.42 9.53 4.77
N VAL A 151 -0.34 9.06 3.79
CA VAL A 151 -1.73 8.65 3.94
C VAL A 151 -1.82 7.12 3.99
N VAL A 152 -2.61 6.62 4.93
CA VAL A 152 -2.90 5.18 5.07
C VAL A 152 -3.75 4.71 3.90
N LYS A 153 -3.27 3.67 3.21
CA LYS A 153 -3.96 3.00 2.10
C LYS A 153 -3.90 1.49 2.30
N SER A 154 -4.93 0.79 1.85
CA SER A 154 -4.97 -0.69 1.86
C SER A 154 -4.78 -1.27 3.26
N LEU A 155 -5.43 -0.68 4.27
CA LEU A 155 -5.36 -1.15 5.66
C LEU A 155 -5.98 -2.55 5.77
N LYS A 156 -5.18 -3.52 6.21
CA LYS A 156 -5.60 -4.92 6.35
C LYS A 156 -6.03 -5.26 7.77
N SER A 157 -6.67 -6.40 7.90
CA SER A 157 -7.15 -6.90 9.19
C SER A 157 -6.04 -7.20 10.20
N ASP A 158 -4.82 -7.51 9.72
CA ASP A 158 -3.63 -7.74 10.54
C ASP A 158 -2.94 -6.44 11.00
N GLY A 159 -3.43 -5.28 10.57
CA GLY A 159 -2.86 -3.97 10.89
C GLY A 159 -1.78 -3.50 9.92
N SER A 160 -1.43 -4.30 8.92
CA SER A 160 -0.52 -3.86 7.86
C SER A 160 -1.25 -2.94 6.87
N PHE A 161 -0.52 -1.98 6.29
CA PHE A 161 -1.06 -1.03 5.31
C PHE A 161 0.02 -0.52 4.35
N SER A 162 -0.40 0.20 3.34
CA SER A 162 0.48 0.98 2.47
C SER A 162 0.47 2.43 2.92
N LEU A 163 1.63 2.99 3.28
CA LEU A 163 1.82 4.42 3.53
C LEU A 163 2.15 5.09 2.21
N LYS A 164 1.30 5.98 1.73
CA LYS A 164 1.46 6.69 0.46
C LYS A 164 1.78 8.16 0.69
N ASP A 165 2.85 8.65 0.07
CA ASP A 165 3.14 10.07 -0.11
C ASP A 165 3.16 10.45 -1.60
N GLU A 166 3.55 11.68 -1.95
CA GLU A 166 3.65 12.15 -3.34
C GLU A 166 4.73 11.41 -4.14
N SER A 167 5.72 10.84 -3.48
CA SER A 167 6.89 10.19 -4.10
C SER A 167 6.69 8.69 -4.35
N GLY A 168 5.73 8.05 -3.66
CA GLY A 168 5.50 6.61 -3.76
C GLY A 168 4.75 6.02 -2.58
N SER A 169 4.92 4.72 -2.37
CA SER A 169 4.26 3.98 -1.29
C SER A 169 5.20 2.99 -0.61
N VAL A 170 5.12 2.90 0.70
CA VAL A 170 5.88 1.97 1.55
C VAL A 170 4.93 1.01 2.25
N THR A 171 5.25 -0.29 2.21
CA THR A 171 4.50 -1.28 3.00
C THR A 171 4.90 -1.19 4.48
N VAL A 172 3.91 -0.98 5.33
CA VAL A 172 4.04 -0.94 6.79
C VAL A 172 3.46 -2.22 7.35
N PRO A 173 4.25 -3.09 8.00
CA PRO A 173 3.79 -4.41 8.46
C PRO A 173 2.87 -4.35 9.69
N GLY A 174 2.87 -3.24 10.40
CA GLY A 174 2.11 -2.99 11.61
C GLY A 174 2.86 -2.01 12.51
N LEU A 175 2.17 -1.40 13.46
CA LEU A 175 2.73 -0.36 14.32
C LEU A 175 2.44 -0.61 15.79
N SER A 176 3.40 -0.25 16.65
CA SER A 176 3.16 -0.04 18.08
C SER A 176 2.57 1.35 18.33
N ALA A 177 1.89 1.54 19.46
CA ALA A 177 1.28 2.82 19.81
C ALA A 177 2.31 3.89 20.20
N SER A 178 3.49 3.48 20.63
CA SER A 178 4.62 4.35 21.03
C SER A 178 5.94 3.64 20.75
N GLU A 179 7.03 4.35 20.88
CA GLU A 179 8.35 3.75 20.79
C GLU A 179 8.49 2.57 21.75
N VAL A 180 8.99 1.45 21.22
CA VAL A 180 9.20 0.20 21.96
C VAL A 180 10.66 -0.23 21.85
N PRO A 181 11.13 -1.11 22.74
CA PRO A 181 12.48 -1.68 22.61
C PRO A 181 12.67 -2.33 21.23
N TYR A 182 13.88 -2.21 20.70
CA TYR A 182 14.27 -2.88 19.47
C TYR A 182 13.92 -4.38 19.52
N GLY A 183 13.42 -4.91 18.42
CA GLY A 183 12.99 -6.32 18.34
C GLY A 183 11.50 -6.54 18.66
N THR A 184 10.79 -5.49 19.11
CA THR A 184 9.35 -5.58 19.37
C THR A 184 8.56 -5.32 18.08
N GLU A 185 7.86 -6.34 17.59
CA GLU A 185 7.01 -6.21 16.41
C GLU A 185 5.78 -5.32 16.71
N GLY A 186 5.40 -4.53 15.71
CA GLY A 186 4.18 -3.75 15.75
C GLY A 186 2.93 -4.63 15.60
N GLY A 187 1.77 -4.05 15.89
CA GLY A 187 0.49 -4.72 15.82
C GLY A 187 -0.56 -3.90 15.10
N LYS A 188 -1.82 -4.27 15.31
CA LYS A 188 -2.95 -3.50 14.79
C LYS A 188 -3.32 -2.39 15.78
N LEU A 189 -3.21 -1.14 15.36
CA LEU A 189 -3.72 0.00 16.12
C LEU A 189 -5.19 0.27 15.77
N SER A 190 -6.04 0.39 16.80
CA SER A 190 -7.48 0.65 16.62
C SER A 190 -7.80 2.10 16.24
N ASN A 191 -6.86 3.02 16.46
CA ASN A 191 -6.99 4.45 16.16
C ASN A 191 -6.36 4.87 14.82
N VAL A 192 -6.01 3.93 13.97
CA VAL A 192 -5.56 4.17 12.59
C VAL A 192 -6.61 3.60 11.65
N ALA A 193 -7.07 4.44 10.73
CA ALA A 193 -8.08 4.10 9.73
C ALA A 193 -7.57 4.36 8.31
N GLU A 194 -8.28 3.81 7.34
CA GLU A 194 -8.05 4.11 5.92
C GLU A 194 -8.21 5.62 5.68
N ARG A 195 -7.30 6.20 4.88
CA ARG A 195 -7.22 7.63 4.53
C ARG A 195 -6.68 8.54 5.62
N ASP A 196 -6.38 8.06 6.84
CA ASP A 196 -5.73 8.88 7.85
C ASP A 196 -4.36 9.36 7.39
N ALA A 197 -3.99 10.59 7.72
CA ALA A 197 -2.64 11.07 7.59
C ALA A 197 -1.84 10.68 8.83
N VAL A 198 -0.75 9.94 8.65
CA VAL A 198 0.07 9.44 9.76
C VAL A 198 1.52 9.80 9.60
N THR A 199 2.19 10.01 10.73
CA THR A 199 3.64 10.03 10.83
C THR A 199 4.07 8.83 11.66
N ILE A 200 4.98 8.05 11.10
CA ILE A 200 5.49 6.83 11.70
C ILE A 200 7.02 6.91 11.82
N VAL A 201 7.55 6.29 12.85
CA VAL A 201 8.98 6.09 13.02
C VAL A 201 9.27 4.61 13.11
N GLY A 202 10.35 4.17 12.55
CA GLY A 202 10.77 2.78 12.58
C GLY A 202 12.18 2.60 12.02
N TYR A 203 12.55 1.37 11.74
CA TYR A 203 13.89 1.06 11.24
C TYR A 203 13.80 0.58 9.80
N ARG A 204 14.51 1.30 8.91
CA ARG A 204 14.73 0.84 7.55
C ARG A 204 15.85 -0.19 7.55
N VAL A 205 15.57 -1.34 6.98
CA VAL A 205 16.52 -2.43 6.80
C VAL A 205 16.45 -2.95 5.37
N ASP A 206 17.56 -3.48 4.86
CA ASP A 206 17.56 -4.19 3.59
C ASP A 206 17.54 -5.70 3.85
N VAL A 207 16.51 -6.36 3.37
CA VAL A 207 16.34 -7.81 3.42
C VAL A 207 16.22 -8.31 1.98
N ASP A 208 17.13 -9.17 1.56
CA ASP A 208 17.16 -9.72 0.19
C ASP A 208 17.11 -8.64 -0.90
N GLY A 209 17.83 -7.53 -0.67
CA GLY A 209 17.91 -6.40 -1.60
C GLY A 209 16.66 -5.52 -1.67
N LYS A 210 15.75 -5.65 -0.70
CA LYS A 210 14.52 -4.83 -0.59
C LYS A 210 14.49 -4.08 0.73
N ALA A 211 14.14 -2.80 0.65
CA ALA A 211 13.90 -1.99 1.83
C ALA A 211 12.63 -2.48 2.56
N GLN A 212 12.74 -2.70 3.87
CA GLN A 212 11.64 -3.05 4.74
C GLN A 212 11.62 -2.14 5.97
N LEU A 213 10.42 -1.79 6.43
CA LEU A 213 10.23 -1.13 7.71
C LEU A 213 10.07 -2.20 8.80
N LYS A 214 10.85 -2.07 9.88
CA LYS A 214 10.79 -2.95 11.06
C LYS A 214 10.57 -2.13 12.32
N TYR A 215 9.91 -2.74 13.30
CA TYR A 215 9.71 -2.19 14.65
C TYR A 215 9.18 -0.76 14.65
N GLY A 216 8.16 -0.55 13.80
CA GLY A 216 7.56 0.76 13.63
C GLY A 216 6.59 1.13 14.75
N TRP A 217 6.50 2.42 15.04
CA TRP A 217 5.47 2.97 15.93
C TRP A 217 4.84 4.23 15.35
N LEU A 218 3.62 4.51 15.84
CA LEU A 218 2.87 5.68 15.44
C LEU A 218 3.36 6.91 16.24
N GLU A 219 3.91 7.91 15.55
CA GLU A 219 4.29 9.18 16.16
C GLU A 219 3.11 10.15 16.20
N SER A 220 2.33 10.22 15.11
CA SER A 220 1.10 11.02 15.07
C SER A 220 0.09 10.46 14.08
N VAL A 221 -1.19 10.77 14.32
CA VAL A 221 -2.30 10.48 13.41
C VAL A 221 -3.22 11.70 13.35
N THR A 222 -3.59 12.07 12.13
CA THR A 222 -4.66 13.02 11.83
C THR A 222 -5.76 12.25 11.12
N PRO A 223 -6.90 12.02 11.78
CA PRO A 223 -8.02 11.31 11.19
C PRO A 223 -8.49 12.02 9.92
N TYR A 224 -8.78 11.22 8.90
CA TYR A 224 -9.38 11.74 7.68
C TYR A 224 -10.80 12.26 7.99
N SER A 225 -11.12 13.40 7.42
CA SER A 225 -12.48 13.93 7.39
C SER A 225 -12.84 14.33 5.96
N GLU A 226 -14.05 14.04 5.54
CA GLU A 226 -14.55 14.53 4.26
C GLU A 226 -14.52 16.07 4.26
N PRO A 227 -14.12 16.70 3.15
CA PRO A 227 -14.17 18.15 3.02
C PRO A 227 -15.58 18.69 3.26
N ASP A 228 -15.72 19.83 3.96
CA ASP A 228 -17.01 20.45 4.19
C ASP A 228 -17.61 21.01 2.89
N PRO A 229 -18.75 20.49 2.41
CA PRO A 229 -19.42 21.02 1.23
C PRO A 229 -19.77 22.51 1.32
N ASN A 230 -19.87 23.04 2.53
CA ASN A 230 -20.19 24.44 2.78
C ASN A 230 -18.98 25.37 2.71
N SER A 231 -17.76 24.84 2.61
CA SER A 231 -16.52 25.62 2.57
C SER A 231 -16.29 26.37 1.25
N VAL A 232 -17.16 26.20 0.24
CA VAL A 232 -17.07 26.83 -1.07
C VAL A 232 -17.54 28.29 -1.05
N ALA A 233 -17.08 29.06 -2.06
CA ALA A 233 -17.49 30.44 -2.26
C ALA A 233 -18.99 30.57 -2.67
N THR A 234 -19.55 31.77 -2.48
CA THR A 234 -20.88 32.13 -2.99
C THR A 234 -20.74 33.10 -4.16
N ARG A 235 -21.31 32.73 -5.30
CA ARG A 235 -21.37 33.56 -6.52
C ARG A 235 -22.65 34.36 -6.55
N THR A 236 -22.61 35.47 -7.24
CA THR A 236 -23.79 36.30 -7.53
C THR A 236 -24.45 35.80 -8.81
N PHE A 237 -25.77 35.73 -8.82
CA PHE A 237 -26.57 35.46 -10.03
C PHE A 237 -26.50 36.66 -11.01
N PRO A 238 -26.47 36.44 -12.35
CA PRO A 238 -26.28 35.17 -13.03
C PRO A 238 -24.80 34.71 -13.00
N CYS A 239 -24.55 33.41 -13.04
CA CYS A 239 -23.20 32.89 -13.10
C CYS A 239 -23.09 31.56 -13.86
N THR A 240 -21.88 31.27 -14.30
CA THR A 240 -21.54 30.04 -15.01
C THR A 240 -20.22 29.50 -14.46
N PHE A 241 -20.17 28.21 -14.20
CA PHE A 241 -18.97 27.45 -13.83
C PHE A 241 -18.54 26.65 -15.07
N ASP A 242 -17.53 27.12 -15.76
CA ASP A 242 -16.93 26.43 -16.90
C ASP A 242 -15.74 25.61 -16.43
N TYR A 243 -15.97 24.33 -16.20
CA TYR A 243 -14.97 23.38 -15.72
C TYR A 243 -13.98 22.94 -16.81
N THR A 244 -14.17 23.36 -18.06
CA THR A 244 -13.17 23.11 -19.11
C THR A 244 -12.01 24.07 -19.04
N ASN A 245 -12.18 25.20 -18.35
CA ASN A 245 -11.17 26.24 -18.20
C ASN A 245 -10.52 26.27 -16.81
N ALA A 246 -11.25 25.86 -15.76
CA ALA A 246 -10.77 25.85 -14.39
C ALA A 246 -11.55 24.86 -13.52
N GLU A 247 -10.96 24.42 -12.41
CA GLU A 247 -11.61 23.56 -11.40
C GLU A 247 -12.79 24.24 -10.71
N ASN A 248 -12.74 25.58 -10.58
CA ASN A 248 -13.76 26.41 -9.93
C ASN A 248 -14.21 25.88 -8.57
N GLY A 249 -13.58 26.16 -7.52
CA GLY A 249 -13.97 26.02 -6.12
C GLY A 249 -14.91 24.85 -5.74
N VAL A 250 -14.89 23.72 -6.44
CA VAL A 250 -15.71 22.56 -6.12
C VAL A 250 -15.17 21.82 -4.92
N VAL A 251 -16.05 21.11 -4.20
CA VAL A 251 -15.69 20.15 -3.16
C VAL A 251 -16.13 18.76 -3.58
N VAL A 252 -15.28 17.77 -3.36
CA VAL A 252 -15.58 16.37 -3.62
C VAL A 252 -15.60 15.60 -2.29
N ASN A 253 -16.71 14.93 -2.01
CA ASN A 253 -16.85 13.99 -0.91
C ASN A 253 -17.09 12.58 -1.44
N ASN A 254 -16.57 11.59 -0.74
CA ASN A 254 -16.61 10.20 -1.15
C ASN A 254 -17.18 9.31 -0.03
N PRO A 255 -18.51 9.29 0.18
CA PRO A 255 -19.14 8.45 1.20
C PRO A 255 -18.78 6.97 1.08
N VAL A 256 -18.62 6.47 -0.16
CA VAL A 256 -18.11 5.12 -0.44
C VAL A 256 -16.93 5.21 -1.39
N PHE A 257 -15.74 4.95 -0.88
CA PHE A 257 -14.49 5.09 -1.62
C PHE A 257 -13.56 3.89 -1.41
N PRO A 258 -13.41 3.03 -2.43
CA PRO A 258 -12.44 1.93 -2.39
C PRO A 258 -11.00 2.47 -2.42
N TYR A 259 -10.16 1.94 -1.54
CA TYR A 259 -8.76 2.37 -1.42
C TYR A 259 -7.90 2.14 -2.69
N ASP A 260 -8.31 1.20 -3.56
CA ASP A 260 -7.61 0.92 -4.83
C ASP A 260 -7.80 2.01 -5.88
N LEU A 261 -8.84 2.84 -5.74
CA LEU A 261 -9.03 4.03 -6.55
C LEU A 261 -8.20 5.20 -5.98
N GLU A 262 -7.69 6.04 -6.85
CA GLU A 262 -7.01 7.28 -6.45
C GLU A 262 -8.02 8.40 -6.18
N SER A 263 -9.04 8.46 -7.02
CA SER A 263 -10.18 9.37 -6.93
C SER A 263 -11.35 8.77 -7.69
N VAL A 264 -12.58 9.16 -7.35
CA VAL A 264 -13.76 8.94 -8.19
C VAL A 264 -13.93 10.12 -9.13
N TRP A 265 -13.95 11.35 -8.62
CA TRP A 265 -13.95 12.56 -9.42
C TRP A 265 -12.52 13.05 -9.65
N SER A 266 -12.19 13.37 -10.89
CA SER A 266 -10.94 13.99 -11.29
C SER A 266 -11.19 15.12 -12.27
N TRP A 267 -10.41 16.21 -12.19
CA TRP A 267 -10.50 17.33 -13.09
C TRP A 267 -9.48 17.22 -14.23
N SER A 268 -9.87 17.71 -15.40
CA SER A 268 -9.02 17.94 -16.56
C SER A 268 -9.55 19.11 -17.39
N SER A 269 -8.87 19.50 -18.47
CA SER A 269 -9.37 20.49 -19.43
C SER A 269 -10.67 20.07 -20.15
N ASN A 270 -11.17 18.87 -19.91
CA ASN A 270 -12.46 18.43 -20.41
C ASN A 270 -13.59 18.58 -19.36
N GLY A 271 -13.28 19.01 -18.15
CA GLY A 271 -14.21 19.13 -17.03
C GLY A 271 -13.94 18.12 -15.91
N TRP A 272 -14.86 18.05 -14.96
CA TRP A 272 -14.84 17.07 -13.86
C TRP A 272 -15.43 15.75 -14.33
N THR A 273 -14.66 14.67 -14.16
CA THR A 273 -15.03 13.33 -14.62
C THR A 273 -15.08 12.37 -13.45
N ALA A 274 -16.23 11.70 -13.27
CA ALA A 274 -16.40 10.61 -12.32
C ALA A 274 -16.24 9.26 -13.01
N SER A 275 -15.53 8.34 -12.36
CA SER A 275 -15.46 6.93 -12.76
C SER A 275 -15.17 6.05 -11.56
N GLY A 276 -15.88 4.93 -11.46
CA GLY A 276 -15.59 3.85 -10.48
C GLY A 276 -14.76 2.72 -11.07
N TYR A 277 -14.05 2.96 -12.17
CA TYR A 277 -13.27 1.93 -12.88
C TYR A 277 -11.75 2.16 -12.80
N LYS A 278 -11.01 1.12 -12.41
CA LYS A 278 -9.55 1.04 -12.55
C LYS A 278 -9.17 -0.45 -12.71
N ASN A 279 -9.03 -0.91 -13.95
CA ASN A 279 -8.83 -2.32 -14.32
C ASN A 279 -10.03 -3.25 -13.98
N LYS A 280 -10.90 -2.88 -13.10
CA LYS A 280 -12.19 -3.48 -12.76
C LYS A 280 -13.14 -2.40 -12.26
N SER A 281 -14.42 -2.71 -12.18
CA SER A 281 -15.39 -1.85 -11.52
C SER A 281 -15.30 -1.96 -10.01
N TYR A 282 -15.61 -0.86 -9.31
CA TYR A 282 -15.67 -0.77 -7.86
C TYR A 282 -17.02 -0.22 -7.42
N THR A 283 -17.48 -0.63 -6.26
CA THR A 283 -18.61 0.03 -5.60
C THR A 283 -18.17 1.38 -5.06
N THR A 284 -18.79 2.46 -5.56
CA THR A 284 -18.50 3.83 -5.13
C THR A 284 -19.77 4.62 -4.90
N GLU A 285 -19.69 5.63 -4.04
CA GLU A 285 -20.59 6.75 -3.96
C GLU A 285 -19.75 8.01 -3.77
N SER A 286 -19.87 8.96 -4.69
CA SER A 286 -19.06 10.17 -4.68
C SER A 286 -19.87 11.37 -5.16
N CYS A 287 -19.69 12.48 -4.45
CA CYS A 287 -20.45 13.71 -4.64
C CYS A 287 -19.52 14.86 -5.01
N LEU A 288 -19.83 15.55 -6.08
CA LEU A 288 -19.19 16.81 -6.48
C LEU A 288 -20.15 17.96 -6.15
N TYR A 289 -19.72 18.87 -5.27
CA TYR A 289 -20.49 20.03 -4.84
C TYR A 289 -19.97 21.28 -5.56
N THR A 290 -20.89 22.06 -6.14
CA THR A 290 -20.54 23.33 -6.80
C THR A 290 -20.28 24.43 -5.76
N GLU A 291 -19.74 25.55 -6.19
CA GLU A 291 -19.88 26.81 -5.46
C GLU A 291 -21.38 27.15 -5.28
N LYS A 292 -21.68 27.96 -4.29
CA LYS A 292 -23.04 28.43 -4.01
C LYS A 292 -23.42 29.58 -4.93
N VAL A 293 -24.71 29.77 -5.15
CA VAL A 293 -25.27 30.89 -5.93
C VAL A 293 -26.31 31.64 -5.12
N ASN A 294 -26.10 32.93 -4.94
CA ASN A 294 -27.08 33.81 -4.32
C ASN A 294 -28.12 34.28 -5.34
N LEU A 295 -29.38 33.89 -5.14
CA LEU A 295 -30.54 34.23 -6.02
C LEU A 295 -31.34 35.46 -5.53
N GLU A 296 -30.75 36.27 -4.64
CA GLU A 296 -31.41 37.52 -4.22
C GLU A 296 -31.59 38.44 -5.41
N GLY A 297 -32.83 38.86 -5.67
CA GLY A 297 -33.17 39.72 -6.79
C GLY A 297 -33.13 39.05 -8.17
N ALA A 298 -32.92 37.72 -8.23
CA ALA A 298 -32.92 36.97 -9.48
C ALA A 298 -34.31 37.02 -10.16
N LYS A 299 -34.32 37.16 -11.50
CA LYS A 299 -35.54 37.11 -12.32
C LYS A 299 -35.52 35.88 -13.18
N LYS A 300 -36.58 35.07 -13.11
CA LYS A 300 -36.73 33.81 -13.88
C LYS A 300 -35.44 32.97 -13.85
N PRO A 301 -34.83 32.67 -12.68
CA PRO A 301 -33.60 31.92 -12.63
C PRO A 301 -33.81 30.47 -13.08
N VAL A 302 -32.89 29.97 -13.90
CA VAL A 302 -32.86 28.58 -14.34
C VAL A 302 -31.47 27.98 -14.11
N PHE A 303 -31.47 26.69 -13.81
CA PHE A 303 -30.27 25.88 -13.73
C PHE A 303 -30.18 24.97 -14.94
N ALA A 304 -28.99 24.88 -15.53
CA ALA A 304 -28.68 23.94 -16.59
C ALA A 304 -27.22 23.51 -16.51
N PHE A 305 -26.87 22.37 -17.09
CA PHE A 305 -25.51 21.91 -17.18
C PHE A 305 -25.21 21.15 -18.48
N GLU A 306 -23.96 21.09 -18.86
CA GLU A 306 -23.44 20.29 -19.97
C GLU A 306 -22.66 19.10 -19.41
N HIS A 307 -22.97 17.91 -19.92
CA HIS A 307 -22.34 16.69 -19.48
C HIS A 307 -22.05 15.70 -20.60
N VAL A 308 -21.25 14.67 -20.30
CA VAL A 308 -20.98 13.53 -21.16
C VAL A 308 -21.18 12.26 -20.36
N LEU A 309 -21.83 11.27 -20.95
CA LEU A 309 -22.05 9.94 -20.38
C LEU A 309 -21.43 8.88 -21.29
N THR A 310 -20.55 8.03 -20.75
CA THR A 310 -19.92 6.93 -21.49
C THR A 310 -19.72 5.71 -20.60
N ASN A 311 -19.56 4.56 -21.20
CA ASN A 311 -19.20 3.31 -20.53
C ASN A 311 -20.18 2.79 -19.47
N PHE A 312 -21.40 3.33 -19.41
CA PHE A 312 -22.47 2.70 -18.62
C PHE A 312 -22.98 1.45 -19.32
N ASN A 313 -23.42 0.48 -18.56
CA ASN A 313 -23.96 -0.78 -19.09
C ASN A 313 -25.12 -0.53 -20.10
N ASN A 314 -25.97 0.46 -19.79
CA ASN A 314 -27.02 0.96 -20.67
C ASN A 314 -27.49 2.35 -20.18
N TYR A 315 -28.38 3.01 -20.92
CA TYR A 315 -28.85 4.33 -20.55
C TYR A 315 -29.67 4.36 -19.24
N LEU A 316 -30.31 3.25 -18.85
CA LEU A 316 -31.02 3.15 -17.57
C LEU A 316 -30.04 3.10 -16.42
N ALA A 317 -28.92 2.40 -16.58
CA ALA A 317 -27.83 2.39 -15.59
C ALA A 317 -27.29 3.83 -15.40
N ALA A 318 -27.04 4.56 -16.48
CA ALA A 318 -26.61 5.96 -16.39
C ALA A 318 -27.57 6.80 -15.55
N ARG A 319 -28.88 6.64 -15.74
CA ARG A 319 -29.91 7.35 -14.96
C ARG A 319 -30.00 6.93 -13.51
N GLN A 320 -29.65 5.70 -13.19
CA GLN A 320 -29.65 5.20 -11.81
C GLN A 320 -28.37 5.57 -11.05
N GLU A 321 -27.26 5.60 -11.75
CA GLU A 321 -25.93 5.80 -11.19
C GLU A 321 -25.53 7.28 -11.12
N THR A 322 -26.28 8.17 -11.76
CA THR A 322 -26.06 9.62 -11.72
C THR A 322 -27.28 10.35 -11.16
N SER A 323 -27.05 11.40 -10.40
CA SER A 323 -28.13 12.25 -9.89
C SER A 323 -27.64 13.65 -9.56
N VAL A 324 -28.55 14.64 -9.72
CA VAL A 324 -28.30 16.03 -9.38
C VAL A 324 -29.24 16.45 -8.27
N TRP A 325 -28.73 17.21 -7.34
CA TRP A 325 -29.45 17.66 -6.15
C TRP A 325 -29.25 19.15 -5.95
N ILE A 326 -30.21 19.79 -5.30
CA ILE A 326 -30.15 21.19 -4.87
C ILE A 326 -30.37 21.29 -3.38
N SER A 327 -29.60 22.17 -2.73
CA SER A 327 -29.80 22.59 -1.34
C SER A 327 -30.12 24.08 -1.31
N LYS A 328 -31.04 24.48 -0.44
CA LYS A 328 -31.45 25.85 -0.16
C LYS A 328 -30.90 26.28 1.20
N ASP A 329 -30.14 27.39 1.23
CA ASP A 329 -29.59 28.01 2.45
C ASP A 329 -28.83 27.04 3.36
N GLY A 330 -28.13 26.05 2.74
CA GLY A 330 -27.42 25.00 3.45
C GLY A 330 -28.29 23.95 4.14
N GLY A 331 -29.58 23.90 3.80
CA GLY A 331 -30.54 22.93 4.32
C GLY A 331 -30.51 21.59 3.60
N GLU A 332 -31.61 20.84 3.71
CA GLU A 332 -31.75 19.50 3.13
C GLU A 332 -31.57 19.48 1.60
N TRP A 333 -31.02 18.37 1.12
CA TRP A 333 -30.80 18.13 -0.29
C TRP A 333 -32.05 17.58 -0.97
N THR A 334 -32.55 18.25 -1.98
CA THR A 334 -33.67 17.80 -2.81
C THR A 334 -33.17 17.33 -4.16
N LYS A 335 -33.54 16.10 -4.55
CA LYS A 335 -33.16 15.53 -5.84
C LYS A 335 -33.94 16.22 -6.96
N LEU A 336 -33.22 16.69 -7.98
CA LEU A 336 -33.84 17.25 -9.16
C LEU A 336 -34.43 16.13 -10.06
N PRO A 337 -35.51 16.41 -10.82
CA PRO A 337 -36.13 15.41 -11.67
C PRO A 337 -35.16 14.81 -12.68
N VAL A 338 -35.17 13.49 -12.86
CA VAL A 338 -34.29 12.79 -13.81
C VAL A 338 -34.53 13.22 -15.24
N SER A 339 -35.77 13.53 -15.61
CA SER A 339 -36.15 14.02 -16.93
C SER A 339 -35.44 15.31 -17.35
N ALA A 340 -34.95 16.09 -16.35
CA ALA A 340 -34.23 17.33 -16.61
C ALA A 340 -32.79 17.14 -17.09
N TYR A 341 -32.25 15.91 -17.09
CA TYR A 341 -30.87 15.65 -17.49
C TYR A 341 -30.68 15.45 -18.98
N SER A 342 -31.73 15.48 -19.79
CA SER A 342 -31.67 15.23 -21.23
C SER A 342 -30.84 13.98 -21.57
N TYR A 343 -31.11 12.89 -20.88
CA TYR A 343 -30.40 11.63 -21.15
C TYR A 343 -30.62 11.23 -22.61
N PRO A 344 -29.56 10.90 -23.34
CA PRO A 344 -29.67 10.42 -24.67
C PRO A 344 -30.50 9.12 -24.72
N ASN A 345 -31.08 8.84 -25.87
CA ASN A 345 -31.68 7.53 -26.08
C ASN A 345 -30.59 6.43 -26.07
N GLU A 346 -31.03 5.16 -26.02
CA GLU A 346 -30.14 4.01 -25.94
C GLU A 346 -29.07 3.95 -27.05
N ALA A 347 -29.31 4.53 -28.20
CA ALA A 347 -28.37 4.56 -29.32
C ALA A 347 -27.34 5.70 -29.21
N GLU A 348 -27.60 6.73 -28.44
CA GLU A 348 -26.80 7.96 -28.39
C GLU A 348 -25.89 8.06 -27.14
N TYR A 349 -26.27 7.47 -26.01
CA TYR A 349 -25.52 7.62 -24.77
C TYR A 349 -24.08 7.08 -24.87
N ALA A 350 -23.80 6.10 -25.71
CA ALA A 350 -22.49 5.50 -25.90
C ALA A 350 -21.55 6.33 -26.80
N LYS A 351 -22.02 7.39 -27.42
CA LYS A 351 -21.23 8.18 -28.39
C LYS A 351 -20.25 9.13 -27.70
N GLY A 352 -20.46 9.46 -26.45
CA GLY A 352 -19.62 10.43 -25.72
C GLY A 352 -19.87 11.88 -26.18
N ASP A 353 -21.03 12.17 -26.74
CA ASP A 353 -21.41 13.51 -27.14
C ASP A 353 -21.67 14.40 -25.92
N ILE A 354 -21.43 15.70 -26.08
CA ILE A 354 -21.79 16.70 -25.08
C ILE A 354 -23.31 16.87 -25.11
N ILE A 355 -23.96 16.65 -23.98
CA ILE A 355 -25.40 16.72 -23.82
C ILE A 355 -25.71 17.90 -22.91
N PRO A 356 -26.48 18.91 -23.36
CA PRO A 356 -27.06 19.92 -22.50
C PRO A 356 -28.21 19.32 -21.70
N SER A 357 -28.32 19.64 -20.42
CA SER A 357 -29.53 19.36 -19.65
C SER A 357 -30.69 20.27 -20.12
N GLU A 358 -31.91 19.87 -19.80
CA GLU A 358 -33.04 20.81 -19.83
C GLU A 358 -32.80 21.91 -18.78
N SER A 359 -33.40 23.09 -19.05
CA SER A 359 -33.42 24.18 -18.08
C SER A 359 -34.41 23.88 -16.95
N ILE A 360 -33.94 23.92 -15.72
CA ILE A 360 -34.73 23.67 -14.52
C ILE A 360 -35.05 25.02 -13.87
N SER A 361 -36.34 25.35 -13.69
CA SER A 361 -36.74 26.56 -12.99
C SER A 361 -36.28 26.58 -11.56
N LEU A 362 -35.72 27.69 -11.12
CA LEU A 362 -35.34 27.97 -9.76
C LEU A 362 -36.21 29.06 -9.09
N GLU A 363 -37.40 29.30 -9.60
CA GLU A 363 -38.31 30.36 -9.09
C GLU A 363 -38.65 30.16 -7.61
N ASP A 364 -38.81 28.92 -7.13
CA ASP A 364 -39.08 28.57 -5.73
C ASP A 364 -37.87 28.85 -4.79
N TYR A 365 -36.73 29.20 -5.38
CA TYR A 365 -35.46 29.46 -4.68
C TYR A 365 -35.05 30.94 -4.70
N ILE A 366 -35.85 31.83 -5.32
CA ILE A 366 -35.56 33.27 -5.38
C ILE A 366 -35.43 33.83 -3.95
N GLY A 367 -34.41 34.66 -3.73
CA GLY A 367 -34.10 35.22 -2.42
C GLY A 367 -33.28 34.31 -1.49
N SER A 368 -32.88 33.16 -1.95
CA SER A 368 -32.08 32.18 -1.20
C SER A 368 -30.70 31.99 -1.80
N VAL A 369 -29.83 31.34 -1.05
CA VAL A 369 -28.53 30.82 -1.53
C VAL A 369 -28.70 29.35 -1.87
N VAL A 370 -28.46 28.97 -3.10
CA VAL A 370 -28.54 27.57 -3.56
C VAL A 370 -27.17 26.97 -3.81
N GLN A 371 -27.06 25.65 -3.69
CA GLN A 371 -25.89 24.86 -4.03
C GLN A 371 -26.34 23.61 -4.78
N PHE A 372 -25.56 23.16 -5.75
CA PHE A 372 -25.83 21.93 -6.50
C PHE A 372 -24.85 20.85 -6.14
N LYS A 373 -25.34 19.60 -6.17
CA LYS A 373 -24.54 18.40 -5.92
C LYS A 373 -24.77 17.39 -7.03
N PHE A 374 -23.70 16.92 -7.65
CA PHE A 374 -23.69 15.84 -8.62
C PHE A 374 -23.23 14.57 -7.91
N THR A 375 -24.10 13.57 -7.80
CA THR A 375 -23.79 12.30 -7.15
C THR A 375 -23.61 11.22 -8.21
N TYR A 376 -22.46 10.58 -8.16
CA TYR A 376 -22.12 9.42 -8.98
C TYR A 376 -22.03 8.19 -8.10
N THR A 377 -22.60 7.08 -8.56
CA THR A 377 -22.49 5.76 -7.93
C THR A 377 -22.04 4.73 -8.95
N SER A 378 -21.39 3.66 -8.49
CA SER A 378 -21.09 2.49 -9.30
C SER A 378 -21.10 1.24 -8.44
N LYS A 379 -21.11 0.05 -9.06
CA LYS A 379 -21.11 -1.24 -8.39
C LYS A 379 -20.03 -2.15 -8.95
N GLU A 380 -19.49 -3.00 -8.11
CA GLU A 380 -18.42 -3.94 -8.51
C GLU A 380 -18.90 -5.03 -9.48
N ASP A 381 -20.18 -5.37 -9.46
CA ASP A 381 -20.81 -6.39 -10.29
C ASP A 381 -21.39 -5.86 -11.61
N SER A 382 -21.18 -4.59 -11.93
CA SER A 382 -21.64 -3.92 -13.16
C SER A 382 -20.49 -3.19 -13.85
N GLU A 383 -20.68 -2.78 -15.10
CA GLU A 383 -19.77 -1.87 -15.77
C GLU A 383 -19.89 -0.48 -15.15
N ALA A 384 -18.82 0.00 -14.48
CA ALA A 384 -18.79 1.34 -13.93
C ALA A 384 -18.70 2.36 -15.08
N GLY A 385 -19.75 3.15 -15.24
CA GLY A 385 -19.82 4.20 -16.25
C GLY A 385 -18.88 5.37 -15.95
N THR A 386 -18.82 6.27 -16.90
CA THR A 386 -18.06 7.54 -16.78
C THR A 386 -19.02 8.70 -16.99
N TRP A 387 -19.06 9.61 -16.02
CA TRP A 387 -19.86 10.83 -16.06
C TRP A 387 -18.99 12.07 -15.99
N GLN A 388 -19.05 12.91 -17.01
CA GLN A 388 -18.27 14.13 -17.08
C GLN A 388 -19.19 15.35 -17.00
N ILE A 389 -18.89 16.29 -16.11
CA ILE A 389 -19.56 17.59 -15.97
C ILE A 389 -18.63 18.65 -16.55
N ARG A 390 -19.06 19.31 -17.61
CA ARG A 390 -18.27 20.29 -18.35
C ARG A 390 -18.56 21.73 -17.93
N LYS A 391 -19.84 22.03 -17.73
CA LYS A 391 -20.31 23.38 -17.46
C LYS A 391 -21.58 23.34 -16.63
N VAL A 392 -21.72 24.23 -15.71
CA VAL A 392 -22.92 24.45 -14.92
C VAL A 392 -23.29 25.93 -15.03
N SER A 393 -24.55 26.23 -15.31
CA SER A 393 -25.03 27.60 -15.45
C SER A 393 -26.25 27.83 -14.57
N VAL A 394 -26.29 28.99 -13.95
CA VAL A 394 -27.47 29.56 -13.28
C VAL A 394 -27.71 30.93 -13.87
N THR A 395 -28.68 31.00 -14.78
CA THR A 395 -28.92 32.20 -15.63
C THR A 395 -30.37 32.56 -15.65
N ALA A 396 -30.72 33.71 -16.20
CA ALA A 396 -32.10 34.07 -16.44
C ALA A 396 -32.66 33.26 -17.61
N ASN A 397 -33.89 32.81 -17.51
CA ASN A 397 -34.61 32.29 -18.68
C ASN A 397 -34.89 33.45 -19.65
N GLU A 398 -34.25 33.44 -20.82
CA GLU A 398 -34.40 34.46 -21.87
C GLU A 398 -35.58 34.20 -22.77
N GLU A 399 -36.50 33.28 -22.46
CA GLU A 399 -37.72 33.21 -23.21
C GLU A 399 -38.37 34.60 -23.22
N PRO A 400 -38.60 35.21 -24.37
CA PRO A 400 -39.25 36.51 -24.46
C PRO A 400 -40.58 36.43 -23.71
N ASP A 401 -40.84 37.42 -22.85
CA ASP A 401 -42.14 37.57 -22.24
C ASP A 401 -43.14 37.46 -23.38
N GLN A 402 -43.89 36.36 -23.42
CA GLN A 402 -45.07 36.31 -24.28
C GLN A 402 -45.85 37.57 -23.92
N PRO A 403 -46.13 38.49 -24.86
CA PRO A 403 -46.94 39.64 -24.53
C PRO A 403 -48.21 39.10 -23.90
N GLU A 404 -48.52 39.59 -22.71
CA GLU A 404 -49.88 39.41 -22.13
C GLU A 404 -50.83 40.03 -23.13
N ASN A 405 -51.15 39.27 -24.12
CA ASN A 405 -52.10 39.72 -25.12
C ASN A 405 -53.04 38.60 -25.47
N SER A 406 -53.98 38.96 -25.14
CA SER A 406 -55.31 39.23 -25.65
C SER A 406 -56.26 38.18 -25.10
N THR A 407 -57.19 38.67 -24.42
CA THR A 407 -58.59 38.28 -24.41
C THR A 407 -59.09 37.90 -25.80
N GLY A 408 -58.48 36.83 -26.35
CA GLY A 408 -59.04 36.05 -27.43
C GLY A 408 -59.63 34.81 -26.83
N THR A 409 -60.86 34.75 -26.56
CA THR A 409 -61.60 33.52 -26.28
C THR A 409 -61.41 32.62 -27.46
N GLU A 410 -60.31 31.81 -27.46
CA GLU A 410 -60.26 30.67 -28.34
C GLU A 410 -61.26 29.65 -27.80
N ASP A 411 -62.26 29.42 -28.69
CA ASP A 411 -63.31 28.45 -28.45
C ASP A 411 -62.70 27.03 -28.56
N TYR A 412 -62.24 26.49 -27.45
CA TYR A 412 -61.67 25.12 -27.30
C TYR A 412 -62.70 24.01 -27.68
N ASN A 413 -63.89 24.34 -28.15
CA ASN A 413 -64.88 23.37 -28.58
C ASN A 413 -64.88 23.11 -30.09
N LYS A 414 -63.93 23.65 -30.86
CA LYS A 414 -63.85 23.33 -32.30
C LYS A 414 -63.20 21.96 -32.50
N PRO A 415 -63.81 21.09 -33.31
CA PRO A 415 -63.24 19.79 -33.67
C PRO A 415 -61.96 19.95 -34.47
N ASP A 416 -60.96 19.05 -34.24
CA ASP A 416 -59.64 19.06 -34.89
C ASP A 416 -59.56 19.18 -36.39
N TRP A 417 -60.62 18.86 -37.08
CA TRP A 417 -60.68 18.95 -38.56
C TRP A 417 -60.88 20.37 -39.08
N GLU A 418 -61.22 21.36 -38.27
CA GLU A 418 -61.44 22.78 -38.69
C GLU A 418 -60.14 23.63 -38.58
N TRP A 419 -59.01 23.11 -38.05
CA TRP A 419 -57.77 23.86 -37.95
C TRP A 419 -56.91 23.84 -39.23
N ASN A 420 -57.32 23.08 -40.26
CA ASN A 420 -56.57 22.92 -41.51
C ASN A 420 -57.26 23.53 -42.74
N LYS A 421 -57.91 24.63 -42.56
CA LYS A 421 -58.46 25.41 -43.76
C LYS A 421 -57.86 26.78 -43.78
#